data_1918bfad07455a623e7ec90bf6456d86
#
_entry.id   1918bfad07455a623e7ec90bf6456d86
#
_cell.length_a   1.000
_cell.length_b   1.000
_cell.length_c   1.000
_cell.angle_alpha   90.00
_cell.angle_beta   90.00
_cell.angle_gamma   90.00
#
_symmetry.space_group_name_H-M   'P 1'
#
loop_
_entity.id
_entity.type
_entity.pdbx_description
1 polymer ?
#
loop_
_entity_poly.entity_id
_entity_poly.type
_entity_poly.pdbx_seq_one_letter_code
_entity_poly.pdbx_strand_id
1 'polypeptide(L)'
;MNDRIKMIREYYKLTQDEFGKRIGSARNTIANYENGNRSPSNSVILSICREFNVSEKWLRDGSGEMLLEPKENSIVAKATMLLGEKDPLFEAFIDTYSKLTPRNRELLMQFMSDFSTALNELKKE
;
A
#
# COMPACT_ATOMS: atom_id res chain seq x y z
N MET A 1 19.90 -12.34 0.42
CA MET A 1 18.52 -12.33 0.96
C MET A 1 18.46 -12.15 2.48
N ASN A 2 19.32 -12.85 3.21
CA ASN A 2 19.31 -12.77 4.69
C ASN A 2 19.48 -11.34 5.23
N ASP A 3 20.40 -10.56 4.69
CA ASP A 3 20.60 -9.17 5.10
C ASP A 3 19.39 -8.30 4.81
N ARG A 4 18.70 -8.58 3.71
CA ARG A 4 17.53 -7.81 3.31
C ARG A 4 16.33 -8.07 4.23
N ILE A 5 16.16 -9.29 4.71
CA ILE A 5 15.12 -9.60 5.71
C ILE A 5 15.37 -8.77 6.99
N LYS A 6 16.60 -8.74 7.45
CA LYS A 6 16.98 -7.92 8.61
C LYS A 6 16.73 -6.43 8.36
N MET A 7 17.03 -5.94 7.16
CA MET A 7 16.78 -4.55 6.77
C MET A 7 15.30 -4.19 6.88
N ILE A 8 14.42 -5.08 6.41
CA ILE A 8 12.96 -4.87 6.52
C ILE A 8 12.57 -4.75 7.98
N ARG A 9 13.03 -5.68 8.80
CA ARG A 9 12.70 -5.71 10.23
C ARG A 9 13.14 -4.43 10.92
N GLU A 10 14.37 -4.00 10.68
CA GLU A 10 14.93 -2.78 11.27
C GLU A 10 14.20 -1.53 10.78
N TYR A 11 13.81 -1.51 9.52
CA TYR A 11 13.04 -0.39 8.97
C TYR A 11 11.74 -0.18 9.72
N TYR A 12 11.02 -1.26 10.05
CA TYR A 12 9.77 -1.19 10.79
C TYR A 12 9.97 -1.20 12.31
N LYS A 13 11.22 -1.21 12.77
CA LYS A 13 11.59 -1.18 14.20
C LYS A 13 10.98 -2.33 14.99
N LEU A 14 11.00 -3.52 14.41
CA LEU A 14 10.44 -4.73 15.01
C LEU A 14 11.54 -5.62 15.56
N THR A 15 11.22 -6.36 16.64
CA THR A 15 12.07 -7.46 17.11
C THR A 15 11.87 -8.66 16.19
N GLN A 16 12.76 -9.66 16.27
CA GLN A 16 12.62 -10.90 15.53
C GLN A 16 11.30 -11.61 15.87
N ASP A 17 10.90 -11.58 17.13
CA ASP A 17 9.63 -12.18 17.57
C ASP A 17 8.43 -11.46 16.98
N GLU A 18 8.43 -10.13 17.03
CA GLU A 18 7.36 -9.31 16.47
C GLU A 18 7.24 -9.49 14.95
N PHE A 19 8.37 -9.51 14.25
CA PHE A 19 8.40 -9.74 12.81
C PHE A 19 7.82 -11.11 12.47
N GLY A 20 8.26 -12.13 13.21
CA GLY A 20 7.78 -13.49 13.00
C GLY A 20 6.29 -13.63 13.21
N LYS A 21 5.74 -13.02 14.27
CA LYS A 21 4.31 -13.05 14.56
C LYS A 21 3.48 -12.49 13.40
N ARG A 22 3.97 -11.46 12.73
CA ARG A 22 3.24 -10.84 11.63
C ARG A 22 3.15 -11.70 10.39
N ILE A 23 4.06 -12.66 10.22
CA ILE A 23 4.05 -13.58 9.07
C ILE A 23 3.81 -15.03 9.47
N GLY A 24 3.46 -15.27 10.74
CA GLY A 24 3.16 -16.62 11.23
C GLY A 24 4.38 -17.51 11.42
N SER A 25 5.55 -16.94 11.69
CA SER A 25 6.80 -17.67 11.89
C SER A 25 7.34 -17.47 13.30
N ALA A 26 8.07 -18.48 13.81
CA ALA A 26 8.70 -18.39 15.13
C ALA A 26 9.93 -17.48 15.11
N ARG A 27 10.27 -16.92 16.26
CA ARG A 27 11.47 -16.09 16.43
C ARG A 27 12.74 -16.77 15.92
N ASN A 28 12.93 -18.05 16.27
CA ASN A 28 14.13 -18.80 15.87
C ASN A 28 14.20 -18.94 14.35
N THR A 29 13.06 -19.09 13.68
CA THR A 29 13.00 -19.16 12.23
C THR A 29 13.49 -17.85 11.60
N ILE A 30 13.05 -16.72 12.15
CA ILE A 30 13.49 -15.40 11.66
C ILE A 30 14.99 -15.22 11.88
N ALA A 31 15.49 -15.60 13.05
CA ALA A 31 16.93 -15.54 13.36
C ALA A 31 17.73 -16.36 12.35
N ASN A 32 17.26 -17.55 11.99
CA ASN A 32 17.92 -18.41 11.01
C ASN A 32 17.89 -17.82 9.60
N TYR A 33 16.84 -17.11 9.23
CA TYR A 33 16.79 -16.41 7.95
C TYR A 33 17.82 -15.28 7.93
N GLU A 34 17.91 -14.50 9.03
CA GLU A 34 18.79 -13.33 9.08
C GLU A 34 20.27 -13.71 9.12
N ASN A 35 20.63 -14.82 9.75
CA ASN A 35 22.02 -15.26 9.82
C ASN A 35 22.44 -16.19 8.67
N GLY A 36 21.53 -16.48 7.75
CA GLY A 36 21.82 -17.27 6.56
C GLY A 36 21.81 -18.79 6.76
N ASN A 37 21.43 -19.28 7.95
CA ASN A 37 21.36 -20.70 8.23
C ASN A 37 20.19 -21.39 7.54
N ARG A 38 19.18 -20.64 7.16
CA ARG A 38 17.99 -21.15 6.48
C ARG A 38 17.51 -20.13 5.47
N SER A 39 17.06 -20.60 4.32
CA SER A 39 16.45 -19.75 3.29
C SER A 39 14.93 -19.84 3.39
N PRO A 40 14.21 -18.71 3.31
CA PRO A 40 12.76 -18.74 3.31
C PRO A 40 12.21 -19.38 2.04
N SER A 41 11.09 -20.07 2.19
CA SER A 41 10.36 -20.64 1.04
C SER A 41 9.70 -19.53 0.23
N ASN A 42 9.26 -19.83 -1.00
CA ASN A 42 8.51 -18.87 -1.81
C ASN A 42 7.28 -18.35 -1.08
N SER A 43 6.59 -19.22 -0.35
CA SER A 43 5.41 -18.84 0.43
C SER A 43 5.75 -17.79 1.50
N VAL A 44 6.86 -17.97 2.20
CA VAL A 44 7.32 -17.03 3.23
C VAL A 44 7.74 -15.71 2.59
N ILE A 45 8.46 -15.76 1.48
CA ILE A 45 8.87 -14.55 0.74
C ILE A 45 7.66 -13.72 0.35
N LEU A 46 6.63 -14.35 -0.21
CA LEU A 46 5.40 -13.66 -0.60
C LEU A 46 4.66 -13.09 0.61
N SER A 47 4.66 -13.81 1.74
CA SER A 47 4.06 -13.33 2.98
C SER A 47 4.76 -12.06 3.49
N ILE A 48 6.09 -12.04 3.45
CA ILE A 48 6.87 -10.87 3.84
C ILE A 48 6.54 -9.68 2.93
N CYS A 49 6.51 -9.91 1.62
CA CYS A 49 6.25 -8.84 0.66
C CYS A 49 4.86 -8.23 0.84
N ARG A 50 3.84 -9.05 1.10
CA ARG A 50 2.48 -8.58 1.34
C ARG A 50 2.34 -7.85 2.66
N GLU A 51 2.88 -8.43 3.73
CA GLU A 51 2.73 -7.85 5.06
C GLU A 51 3.45 -6.52 5.20
N PHE A 52 4.63 -6.39 4.62
CA PHE A 52 5.49 -5.23 4.81
C PHE A 52 5.58 -4.31 3.59
N ASN A 53 4.78 -4.58 2.57
CA ASN A 53 4.76 -3.78 1.33
C ASN A 53 6.14 -3.66 0.69
N VAL A 54 6.82 -4.79 0.57
CA VAL A 54 8.18 -4.88 0.05
C VAL A 54 8.17 -5.45 -1.36
N SER A 55 9.06 -4.93 -2.21
CA SER A 55 9.26 -5.44 -3.56
C SER A 55 9.85 -6.85 -3.52
N GLU A 56 9.19 -7.81 -4.15
CA GLU A 56 9.69 -9.18 -4.26
C GLU A 56 11.04 -9.22 -4.97
N LYS A 57 11.19 -8.45 -6.04
CA LYS A 57 12.44 -8.37 -6.79
C LYS A 57 13.59 -7.89 -5.92
N TRP A 58 13.35 -6.83 -5.14
CA TRP A 58 14.37 -6.34 -4.21
C TRP A 58 14.74 -7.39 -3.16
N LEU A 59 13.74 -8.05 -2.59
CA LEU A 59 13.98 -9.05 -1.55
C LEU A 59 14.76 -10.24 -2.10
N ARG A 60 14.48 -10.68 -3.33
CA ARG A 60 15.14 -11.84 -3.93
C ARG A 60 16.54 -11.54 -4.44
N ASP A 61 16.73 -10.43 -5.16
CA ASP A 61 18.00 -10.16 -5.86
C ASP A 61 18.64 -8.81 -5.54
N GLY A 62 17.99 -7.99 -4.73
CA GLY A 62 18.51 -6.68 -4.36
C GLY A 62 18.28 -5.57 -5.38
N SER A 63 17.55 -5.86 -6.45
CA SER A 63 17.30 -4.88 -7.51
C SER A 63 16.15 -3.94 -7.14
N GLY A 64 16.30 -2.66 -7.46
CA GLY A 64 15.27 -1.64 -7.29
C GLY A 64 15.12 -1.20 -5.85
N GLU A 65 13.95 -0.63 -5.53
CA GLU A 65 13.66 -0.09 -4.20
C GLU A 65 13.09 -1.15 -3.28
N MET A 66 13.41 -1.06 -1.99
CA MET A 66 12.93 -1.97 -0.96
C MET A 66 11.41 -1.96 -0.87
N LEU A 67 10.82 -0.79 -0.71
CA LEU A 67 9.38 -0.66 -0.58
C LEU A 67 8.74 -0.54 -1.95
N LEU A 68 7.61 -1.22 -2.11
CA LEU A 68 6.74 -0.92 -3.23
C LEU A 68 6.28 0.51 -3.00
N GLU A 69 6.57 1.38 -3.95
CA GLU A 69 6.05 2.73 -3.85
C GLU A 69 4.54 2.63 -3.70
N PRO A 70 3.93 3.27 -2.66
CA PRO A 70 2.53 3.54 -2.77
C PRO A 70 2.41 4.25 -4.10
N LYS A 71 1.60 3.72 -5.00
CA LYS A 71 1.30 4.45 -6.22
C LYS A 71 0.85 5.81 -5.73
N GLU A 72 1.69 6.83 -5.89
CA GLU A 72 1.40 8.19 -5.41
C GLU A 72 0.04 8.67 -5.89
N ASN A 73 -0.44 8.03 -6.95
CA ASN A 73 -1.74 8.27 -7.55
C ASN A 73 -2.81 7.25 -7.14
N SER A 74 -2.52 6.36 -6.17
CA SER A 74 -3.55 5.45 -5.69
C SER A 74 -4.64 6.23 -4.96
N ILE A 75 -5.87 6.12 -5.43
CA ILE A 75 -7.03 6.74 -4.78
C ILE A 75 -7.16 6.24 -3.33
N VAL A 76 -6.85 4.95 -3.10
CA VAL A 76 -6.89 4.37 -1.76
C VAL A 76 -5.87 5.03 -0.84
N ALA A 77 -4.64 5.25 -1.30
CA ALA A 77 -3.62 5.91 -0.50
C ALA A 77 -4.01 7.36 -0.19
N LYS A 78 -4.53 8.08 -1.16
CA LYS A 78 -5.01 9.46 -0.98
C LYS A 78 -6.19 9.52 -0.01
N ALA A 79 -7.14 8.60 -0.15
CA ALA A 79 -8.28 8.51 0.74
C ALA A 79 -7.86 8.21 2.18
N THR A 80 -6.92 7.27 2.35
CA THR A 80 -6.39 6.91 3.66
C THR A 80 -5.71 8.11 4.34
N MET A 81 -4.94 8.87 3.57
CA MET A 81 -4.27 10.07 4.08
C MET A 81 -5.30 11.12 4.53
N LEU A 82 -6.30 11.39 3.72
CA LEU A 82 -7.33 12.39 4.03
C LEU A 82 -8.17 11.97 5.24
N LEU A 83 -8.47 10.68 5.38
CA LEU A 83 -9.18 10.17 6.56
C LEU A 83 -8.32 10.32 7.81
N GLY A 84 -7.01 10.10 7.70
CA GLY A 84 -6.07 10.28 8.82
C GLY A 84 -5.96 11.75 9.26
N GLU A 85 -6.11 12.68 8.34
CA GLU A 85 -6.11 14.12 8.62
C GLU A 85 -7.44 14.62 9.19
N LYS A 86 -8.46 13.78 9.22
CA LYS A 86 -9.81 14.13 9.69
C LYS A 86 -10.39 15.33 8.97
N ASP A 87 -10.41 15.26 7.64
CA ASP A 87 -11.00 16.29 6.79
C ASP A 87 -12.52 16.13 6.77
N PRO A 88 -13.27 17.04 7.44
CA PRO A 88 -14.74 16.92 7.50
C PRO A 88 -15.41 17.01 6.13
N LEU A 89 -14.83 17.78 5.21
CA LEU A 89 -15.38 17.92 3.87
C LEU A 89 -15.28 16.62 3.10
N PHE A 90 -14.11 15.95 3.20
CA PHE A 90 -13.90 14.68 2.54
C PHE A 90 -14.79 13.59 3.14
N GLU A 91 -14.94 13.55 4.46
CA GLU A 91 -15.81 12.59 5.14
C GLU A 91 -17.26 12.77 4.70
N ALA A 92 -17.75 14.01 4.65
CA ALA A 92 -19.10 14.31 4.19
C ALA A 92 -19.30 13.88 2.72
N PHE A 93 -18.29 14.10 1.88
CA PHE A 93 -18.34 13.71 0.48
C PHE A 93 -18.46 12.19 0.34
N ILE A 94 -17.63 11.43 1.05
CA ILE A 94 -17.67 9.97 1.01
C ILE A 94 -19.02 9.44 1.52
N ASP A 95 -19.49 9.96 2.63
CA ASP A 95 -20.77 9.54 3.21
C ASP A 95 -21.92 9.78 2.23
N THR A 96 -21.97 10.95 1.64
CA THR A 96 -23.01 11.32 0.67
C THR A 96 -22.92 10.46 -0.60
N TYR A 97 -21.71 10.29 -1.12
CA TYR A 97 -21.49 9.48 -2.32
C TYR A 97 -21.87 8.01 -2.10
N SER A 98 -21.58 7.48 -0.90
CA SER A 98 -21.91 6.10 -0.57
C SER A 98 -23.42 5.81 -0.60
N LYS A 99 -24.22 6.83 -0.39
CA LYS A 99 -25.69 6.71 -0.40
C LYS A 99 -26.30 6.76 -1.80
N LEU A 100 -25.51 7.15 -2.80
CA LEU A 100 -25.99 7.19 -4.18
C LEU A 100 -26.18 5.77 -4.73
N THR A 101 -27.23 5.58 -5.49
CA THR A 101 -27.43 4.34 -6.25
C THR A 101 -26.39 4.27 -7.40
N PRO A 102 -26.10 3.07 -7.92
CA PRO A 102 -25.19 2.98 -9.08
C PRO A 102 -25.60 3.87 -10.24
N ARG A 103 -26.89 3.97 -10.51
CA ARG A 103 -27.41 4.84 -11.58
C ARG A 103 -27.10 6.31 -11.32
N ASN A 104 -27.32 6.77 -10.08
CA ASN A 104 -27.03 8.15 -9.72
C ASN A 104 -25.55 8.46 -9.73
N ARG A 105 -24.69 7.47 -9.40
CA ARG A 105 -23.25 7.63 -9.52
C ARG A 105 -22.83 7.84 -10.98
N GLU A 106 -23.42 7.08 -11.90
CA GLU A 106 -23.17 7.24 -13.35
C GLU A 106 -23.56 8.62 -13.83
N LEU A 107 -24.73 9.11 -13.41
CA LEU A 107 -25.22 10.44 -13.77
C LEU A 107 -24.30 11.53 -13.25
N LEU A 108 -23.81 11.39 -12.01
CA LEU A 108 -22.86 12.32 -11.43
C LEU A 108 -21.57 12.33 -12.24
N MET A 109 -21.03 11.18 -12.59
CA MET A 109 -19.80 11.08 -13.38
C MET A 109 -19.96 11.69 -14.76
N GLN A 110 -21.11 11.48 -15.40
CA GLN A 110 -21.40 12.09 -16.69
C GLN A 110 -21.44 13.62 -16.59
N PHE A 111 -22.09 14.13 -15.56
CA PHE A 111 -22.12 15.57 -15.30
C PHE A 111 -20.70 16.14 -15.11
N MET A 112 -19.88 15.47 -14.31
CA MET A 112 -18.51 15.91 -14.05
C MET A 112 -17.67 15.92 -15.34
N SER A 113 -17.82 14.91 -16.17
CA SER A 113 -17.12 14.81 -17.46
C SER A 113 -17.53 15.94 -18.40
N ASP A 114 -18.82 16.19 -18.52
CA ASP A 114 -19.36 17.27 -19.36
C ASP A 114 -18.93 18.64 -18.85
N PHE A 115 -18.95 18.82 -17.53
CA PHE A 115 -18.51 20.05 -16.90
C PHE A 115 -17.02 20.32 -17.14
N SER A 116 -16.19 19.27 -17.00
CA SER A 116 -14.75 19.38 -17.25
C SER A 116 -14.46 19.81 -18.70
N THR A 117 -15.18 19.22 -19.67
CA THR A 117 -15.04 19.56 -21.08
C THR A 117 -15.43 21.03 -21.33
N ALA A 118 -16.54 21.45 -20.77
CA ALA A 118 -17.01 22.83 -20.92
C ALA A 118 -16.01 23.85 -20.31
N LEU A 119 -15.44 23.50 -19.12
CA LEU A 119 -14.42 24.33 -18.50
C LEU A 119 -13.17 24.49 -19.37
N ASN A 120 -12.72 23.39 -19.97
CA ASN A 120 -11.54 23.43 -20.84
C ASN A 120 -11.76 24.29 -22.08
N GLU A 121 -12.97 24.27 -22.64
CA GLU A 121 -13.30 25.13 -23.76
C GLU A 121 -13.29 26.61 -23.39
N LEU A 122 -13.79 26.96 -22.19
CA LEU A 122 -13.72 28.32 -21.71
C LEU A 122 -12.29 28.83 -21.55
N LYS A 123 -11.37 27.96 -21.14
CA LYS A 123 -9.96 28.32 -20.95
C LYS A 123 -9.21 28.53 -22.26
N LYS A 124 -9.75 28.08 -23.40
CA LYS A 124 -9.12 28.25 -24.71
C LYS A 124 -9.40 29.63 -25.35
N GLU A 125 -10.30 30.39 -24.80
CA GLU A 125 -10.59 31.73 -25.30
C GLU A 125 -9.58 32.78 -24.71
#